data_e8ab276ed2e7dfc63d9e91ff4030dd74
#
_entry.id   e8ab276ed2e7dfc63d9e91ff4030dd74
#
_cell.length_a   1.000
_cell.length_b   1.000
_cell.length_c   1.000
_cell.angle_alpha   90.00
_cell.angle_beta   90.00
_cell.angle_gamma   90.00
#
_symmetry.space_group_name_H-M   'P 1'
#
loop_
_entity.id
_entity.type
_entity.pdbx_description
1 polymer ?
#
loop_
_entity_poly.entity_id
_entity_poly.type
_entity_poly.pdbx_seq_one_letter_code
_entity_poly.pdbx_strand_id
1 'polypeptide(L)' 'DADTIASTLKGVGDTRAQEIVRYREQYGPFASVDELTDVKGIGKSTLDDNRARITLE' A
#
# COMPACT_ATOMS: atom_id res chain seq x y z
N ASP A 1 6.89 1.60 7.30
CA ASP A 1 5.89 2.32 8.09
C ASP A 1 5.10 3.30 7.21
N ALA A 2 4.11 3.94 7.81
CA ALA A 2 3.22 4.82 7.06
C ALA A 2 3.95 6.00 6.42
N ASP A 3 4.90 6.60 7.11
CA ASP A 3 5.65 7.73 6.57
C ASP A 3 6.50 7.33 5.38
N THR A 4 7.15 6.18 5.46
CA THR A 4 7.94 5.65 4.38
C THR A 4 7.07 5.31 3.16
N ILE A 5 5.92 4.71 3.40
CA ILE A 5 4.97 4.39 2.34
C ILE A 5 4.48 5.67 1.65
N ALA A 6 4.10 6.68 2.44
CA ALA A 6 3.62 7.94 1.90
C ALA A 6 4.68 8.67 1.07
N SER A 7 5.96 8.56 1.47
CA SER A 7 7.06 9.19 0.76
C SER A 7 7.45 8.45 -0.52
N THR A 8 7.28 7.13 -0.52
CA THR A 8 7.78 6.28 -1.61
C THR A 8 6.73 6.07 -2.70
N LEU A 9 5.48 5.87 -2.31
CA LEU A 9 4.43 5.53 -3.27
C LEU A 9 3.76 6.78 -3.83
N LYS A 10 3.67 6.81 -5.14
CA LYS A 10 3.06 7.90 -5.87
C LYS A 10 1.54 7.84 -5.73
N GLY A 11 0.93 8.96 -5.37
CA GLY A 11 -0.52 9.04 -5.21
C GLY A 11 -1.04 8.48 -3.89
N VAL A 12 -0.14 8.13 -2.97
CA VAL A 12 -0.51 7.61 -1.66
C VAL A 12 -0.10 8.64 -0.61
N GLY A 13 -1.09 9.29 -0.01
CA GLY A 13 -0.85 10.24 1.08
C GLY A 13 -0.85 9.54 2.43
N ASP A 14 -0.73 10.34 3.49
CA ASP A 14 -0.63 9.83 4.85
C ASP A 14 -1.82 8.96 5.25
N THR A 15 -3.03 9.37 4.89
CA THR A 15 -4.24 8.63 5.25
C THR A 15 -4.25 7.24 4.64
N ARG A 16 -3.91 7.16 3.34
CA ARG A 16 -3.86 5.87 2.64
C ARG A 16 -2.71 5.00 3.13
N ALA A 17 -1.57 5.64 3.44
CA ALA A 17 -0.45 4.90 3.99
C ALA A 17 -0.80 4.28 5.34
N GLN A 18 -1.53 5.01 6.19
CA GLN A 18 -1.99 4.48 7.47
C GLN A 18 -2.96 3.33 7.28
N GLU A 19 -3.82 3.38 6.28
CA GLU A 19 -4.74 2.27 5.97
C GLU A 19 -3.98 1.03 5.54
N ILE A 20 -2.88 1.18 4.79
CA ILE A 20 -2.04 0.05 4.39
C ILE A 20 -1.43 -0.61 5.64
N VAL A 21 -0.88 0.19 6.55
CA VAL A 21 -0.27 -0.33 7.77
C VAL A 21 -1.33 -1.01 8.63
N ARG A 22 -2.51 -0.41 8.76
CA ARG A 22 -3.61 -0.97 9.54
C ARG A 22 -4.07 -2.31 8.97
N TYR A 23 -4.19 -2.40 7.65
CA TYR A 23 -4.56 -3.64 6.98
C TYR A 23 -3.55 -4.74 7.30
N ARG A 24 -2.25 -4.41 7.18
CA ARG A 24 -1.18 -5.37 7.46
C ARG A 24 -1.20 -5.85 8.89
N GLU A 25 -1.48 -4.96 9.85
CA GLU A 25 -1.57 -5.33 11.26
C GLU A 25 -2.76 -6.23 11.54
N GLN A 26 -3.87 -6.02 10.83
CA GLN A 26 -5.10 -6.76 11.04
C GLN A 26 -5.08 -8.13 10.35
N TYR A 27 -4.55 -8.21 9.14
CA TYR A 27 -4.63 -9.40 8.30
C TYR A 27 -3.29 -10.08 8.05
N GLY A 28 -2.20 -9.49 8.54
CA GLY A 28 -0.86 -10.03 8.33
C GLY A 28 -0.21 -9.49 7.05
N PRO A 29 1.01 -9.95 6.75
CA PRO A 29 1.73 -9.49 5.57
C PRO A 29 0.97 -9.76 4.28
N PHE A 30 1.15 -8.91 3.29
CA PHE A 30 0.54 -9.12 1.98
C PHE A 30 1.18 -10.32 1.29
N ALA A 31 0.35 -11.22 0.76
CA ALA A 31 0.83 -12.37 0.02
C ALA A 31 1.16 -12.02 -1.44
N SER A 32 0.52 -10.99 -1.97
CA SER A 32 0.81 -10.50 -3.33
C SER A 32 0.63 -9.01 -3.39
N VAL A 33 1.26 -8.37 -4.37
CA VAL A 33 1.12 -6.93 -4.57
C VAL A 33 -0.33 -6.57 -4.88
N ASP A 34 -1.05 -7.43 -5.57
CA ASP A 34 -2.45 -7.17 -5.93
C ASP A 34 -3.37 -7.07 -4.71
N GLU A 35 -3.00 -7.64 -3.58
CA GLU A 35 -3.77 -7.50 -2.34
C GLU A 35 -3.85 -6.06 -1.85
N LEU A 36 -2.96 -5.19 -2.29
CA LEU A 36 -3.01 -3.78 -1.92
C LEU A 36 -4.31 -3.12 -2.36
N THR A 37 -4.96 -3.63 -3.39
CA THR A 37 -6.26 -3.09 -3.81
C THR A 37 -7.38 -3.38 -2.82
N ASP A 38 -7.17 -4.30 -1.89
CA ASP A 38 -8.12 -4.57 -0.81
C ASP A 38 -8.06 -3.48 0.26
N VAL A 39 -7.00 -2.69 0.27
CA VAL A 39 -6.87 -1.59 1.22
C VAL A 39 -7.74 -0.42 0.76
N LYS A 40 -8.51 0.13 1.70
CA LYS A 40 -9.38 1.26 1.41
C LYS A 40 -8.58 2.44 0.85
N GLY A 41 -8.99 2.94 -0.29
CA GLY A 41 -8.34 4.08 -0.93
C GLY A 41 -7.24 3.73 -1.92
N ILE A 42 -6.90 2.44 -2.05
CA ILE A 42 -5.92 1.97 -3.03
C ILE A 42 -6.66 1.29 -4.18
N GLY A 43 -6.70 1.94 -5.32
CA GLY A 43 -7.28 1.36 -6.53
C GLY A 43 -6.22 0.75 -7.41
N LYS A 44 -6.66 0.07 -8.47
CA LYS A 44 -5.77 -0.60 -9.41
C LYS A 44 -4.83 0.38 -10.10
N SER A 45 -5.32 1.57 -10.43
CA SER A 45 -4.51 2.59 -11.08
C SER A 45 -3.34 3.02 -10.21
N THR A 46 -3.61 3.27 -8.92
CA THR A 46 -2.56 3.63 -7.97
C THR A 46 -1.56 2.48 -7.82
N LEU A 47 -2.07 1.25 -7.75
CA LEU A 47 -1.21 0.08 -7.65
C LEU A 47 -0.30 -0.05 -8.88
N ASP A 48 -0.86 0.05 -10.07
CA ASP A 48 -0.10 -0.09 -11.31
C ASP A 48 1.00 0.97 -11.44
N ASP A 49 0.72 2.20 -10.99
CA ASP A 49 1.68 3.30 -11.04
C ASP A 49 2.88 3.06 -10.12
N ASN A 50 2.74 2.15 -9.16
CA ASN A 50 3.78 1.94 -8.13
C ASN A 50 4.36 0.53 -8.11
N ARG A 51 4.00 -0.34 -9.05
CA ARG A 51 4.45 -1.74 -9.02
C ARG A 51 5.96 -1.88 -8.93
N ALA A 52 6.71 -1.03 -9.63
CA ALA A 52 8.17 -1.08 -9.61
C ALA A 52 8.78 -0.64 -8.28
N ARG A 53 7.99 -0.02 -7.41
CA ARG A 53 8.45 0.50 -6.12
C ARG A 53 8.01 -0.34 -4.95
N ILE A 54 7.24 -1.40 -5.19
CA ILE A 54 6.65 -2.22 -4.13
C ILE A 54 7.40 -3.54 -4.05
N THR A 55 7.79 -3.91 -2.82
CA THR A 55 8.33 -5.23 -2.54
C THR A 55 7.62 -5.79 -1.31
N LEU A 56 7.44 -7.10 -1.28
CA LEU A 56 6.82 -7.80 -0.16
C LEU A 56 7.83 -8.41 0.80
N GLU A 57 9.09 -8.23 0.51
CA GLU A 57 10.17 -8.73 1.38
C GLU A 57 10.37 -7.89 2.61
#